data_bbe8eb9f81d2e4605ceee065ca41ae66
#
_entry.id   bbe8eb9f81d2e4605ceee065ca41ae66
#
_cell.length_a   1.000
_cell.length_b   1.000
_cell.length_c   1.000
_cell.angle_alpha   90.00
_cell.angle_beta   90.00
_cell.angle_gamma   90.00
#
_symmetry.space_group_name_H-M   'P 1'
#
loop_
_entity.id
_entity.type
_entity.pdbx_description
1 polymer ?
#
loop_
_entity_poly.entity_id
_entity_poly.type
_entity_poly.pdbx_seq_one_letter_code
_entity_poly.pdbx_strand_id
1 'polypeptide(L)'
;MPFFQGARPGLCDHSVERGFVKTYQNVEELKALVGSPIGVSDWVVIDQKRIDQFAAVTGDDQWIHVDPVRAAAGMFGSTVAHGFLTLSLLPLFIRSSHKVNGARMSVNYGLNRVRFPAPVPVNSRLRAHFKLLAFEPIEGGVQLITEVTVEREGQTKPVCVAESVGRLYS
;
A
#
# COMPACT_ATOMS: atom_id res chain seq x y z
N MET A 1 -19.28 -39.87 -34.69
CA MET A 1 -18.38 -39.43 -33.60
C MET A 1 -18.58 -37.96 -33.43
N PRO A 2 -19.21 -37.48 -32.34
CA PRO A 2 -19.34 -36.03 -32.09
C PRO A 2 -18.16 -35.53 -31.23
N PHE A 3 -17.62 -34.40 -31.65
CA PHE A 3 -16.55 -33.64 -30.99
C PHE A 3 -17.01 -33.12 -29.64
N PHE A 4 -16.28 -33.48 -28.58
CA PHE A 4 -16.39 -32.84 -27.26
C PHE A 4 -15.78 -31.43 -27.33
N GLN A 5 -16.63 -30.40 -27.23
CA GLN A 5 -16.22 -29.03 -26.93
C GLN A 5 -15.95 -28.95 -25.43
N GLY A 6 -14.67 -28.84 -25.07
CA GLY A 6 -14.24 -28.54 -23.69
C GLY A 6 -14.63 -27.12 -23.29
N ALA A 7 -15.47 -27.01 -22.28
CA ALA A 7 -15.78 -25.75 -21.62
C ALA A 7 -14.48 -25.19 -20.98
N ARG A 8 -14.12 -23.94 -21.29
CA ARG A 8 -13.05 -23.20 -20.62
C ARG A 8 -13.53 -22.87 -19.21
N PRO A 9 -12.73 -23.11 -18.15
CA PRO A 9 -13.08 -22.62 -16.81
C PRO A 9 -13.11 -21.10 -16.82
N GLY A 10 -14.21 -20.54 -16.31
CA GLY A 10 -14.44 -19.10 -16.24
C GLY A 10 -13.34 -18.40 -15.46
N LEU A 11 -12.79 -17.32 -16.02
CA LEU A 11 -12.05 -16.34 -15.28
C LEU A 11 -13.00 -15.78 -14.20
N CYS A 12 -12.64 -15.95 -12.94
CA CYS A 12 -13.26 -15.19 -11.86
C CYS A 12 -12.98 -13.72 -12.13
N ASP A 13 -14.01 -13.01 -12.57
CA ASP A 13 -14.04 -11.56 -12.66
C ASP A 13 -13.99 -11.01 -11.21
N HIS A 14 -12.79 -10.76 -10.72
CA HIS A 14 -12.60 -9.91 -9.57
C HIS A 14 -12.76 -8.47 -10.05
N SER A 15 -14.00 -8.03 -10.22
CA SER A 15 -14.34 -6.62 -10.35
C SER A 15 -13.89 -5.92 -9.06
N VAL A 16 -12.64 -5.46 -9.06
CA VAL A 16 -12.13 -4.51 -8.09
C VAL A 16 -12.96 -3.25 -8.31
N GLU A 17 -13.82 -2.90 -7.35
CA GLU A 17 -14.42 -1.57 -7.30
C GLU A 17 -13.26 -0.58 -7.29
N ARG A 18 -12.95 0.00 -8.46
CA ARG A 18 -11.90 1.02 -8.58
C ARG A 18 -12.42 2.26 -7.88
N GLY A 19 -11.80 2.59 -6.75
CA GLY A 19 -12.02 3.84 -6.07
C GLY A 19 -11.72 5.01 -7.03
N PHE A 20 -12.35 6.15 -6.77
CA PHE A 20 -12.13 7.35 -7.56
C PHE A 20 -10.73 7.91 -7.25
N VAL A 21 -9.79 7.79 -8.19
CA VAL A 21 -8.45 8.38 -8.07
C VAL A 21 -8.57 9.90 -8.14
N LYS A 22 -8.31 10.57 -7.01
CA LYS A 22 -8.38 12.03 -6.93
C LYS A 22 -7.25 12.66 -7.75
N THR A 23 -7.57 13.56 -8.67
CA THR A 23 -6.58 14.20 -9.54
C THR A 23 -6.42 15.67 -9.15
N TYR A 24 -5.18 16.06 -8.86
CA TYR A 24 -4.76 17.45 -8.66
C TYR A 24 -4.12 17.95 -9.96
N GLN A 25 -4.55 19.11 -10.46
CA GLN A 25 -4.13 19.62 -11.77
C GLN A 25 -2.68 20.12 -11.74
N ASN A 26 -2.21 20.54 -10.57
CA ASN A 26 -0.82 20.93 -10.36
C ASN A 26 -0.45 20.73 -8.88
N VAL A 27 0.83 20.86 -8.58
CA VAL A 27 1.37 20.67 -7.23
C VAL A 27 0.92 21.75 -6.25
N GLU A 28 0.65 22.96 -6.74
CA GLU A 28 0.24 24.10 -5.90
C GLU A 28 -1.13 23.89 -5.24
N GLU A 29 -2.02 23.10 -5.87
CA GLU A 29 -3.31 22.75 -5.26
C GLU A 29 -3.13 22.02 -3.92
N LEU A 30 -2.04 21.28 -3.75
CA LEU A 30 -1.73 20.58 -2.50
C LEU A 30 -1.41 21.54 -1.36
N LYS A 31 -0.88 22.73 -1.65
CA LYS A 31 -0.50 23.71 -0.63
C LYS A 31 -1.67 24.11 0.27
N ALA A 32 -2.86 24.27 -0.31
CA ALA A 32 -4.08 24.59 0.42
C ALA A 32 -4.63 23.39 1.24
N LEU A 33 -4.10 22.19 1.03
CA LEU A 33 -4.57 20.95 1.66
C LEU A 33 -3.67 20.52 2.84
N VAL A 34 -2.71 21.32 3.24
CA VAL A 34 -1.90 21.03 4.44
C VAL A 34 -2.82 20.87 5.65
N GLY A 35 -2.66 19.78 6.39
CA GLY A 35 -3.53 19.37 7.50
C GLY A 35 -4.79 18.59 7.10
N SER A 36 -5.03 18.37 5.79
CA SER A 36 -6.24 17.73 5.28
C SER A 36 -5.96 16.37 4.60
N PRO A 37 -6.96 15.48 4.53
CA PRO A 37 -6.88 14.25 3.73
C PRO A 37 -6.71 14.57 2.23
N ILE A 38 -5.77 13.88 1.58
CA ILE A 38 -5.50 14.04 0.14
C ILE A 38 -5.90 12.83 -0.69
N GLY A 39 -6.22 11.70 -0.08
CA GLY A 39 -6.73 10.54 -0.80
C GLY A 39 -6.83 9.28 0.06
N VAL A 40 -7.51 8.29 -0.50
CA VAL A 40 -7.65 6.93 0.05
C VAL A 40 -7.41 5.96 -1.09
N SER A 41 -6.66 4.90 -0.84
CA SER A 41 -6.33 3.90 -1.88
C SER A 41 -7.45 2.89 -2.08
N ASP A 42 -7.35 2.11 -3.15
CA ASP A 42 -8.09 0.85 -3.29
C ASP A 42 -7.61 -0.17 -2.25
N TRP A 43 -8.43 -1.21 -2.05
CA TRP A 43 -8.08 -2.37 -1.25
C TRP A 43 -7.07 -3.26 -1.98
N VAL A 44 -6.07 -3.73 -1.27
CA VAL A 44 -5.03 -4.65 -1.76
C VAL A 44 -5.04 -5.91 -0.93
N VAL A 45 -5.14 -7.07 -1.58
CA VAL A 45 -5.03 -8.38 -0.93
C VAL A 45 -3.56 -8.71 -0.69
N ILE A 46 -3.26 -9.18 0.52
CA ILE A 46 -1.93 -9.65 0.94
C ILE A 46 -1.97 -11.18 1.01
N ASP A 47 -1.80 -11.81 -0.15
CA ASP A 47 -1.74 -13.26 -0.26
C ASP A 47 -0.37 -13.84 0.11
N GLN A 48 -0.29 -15.17 0.29
CA GLN A 48 0.95 -15.85 0.64
C GLN A 48 2.02 -15.66 -0.44
N LYS A 49 1.63 -15.66 -1.72
CA LYS A 49 2.57 -15.47 -2.83
C LYS A 49 3.31 -14.14 -2.73
N ARG A 50 2.62 -13.06 -2.36
CA ARG A 50 3.23 -11.74 -2.16
C ARG A 50 4.20 -11.74 -0.98
N ILE A 51 3.85 -12.43 0.10
CA ILE A 51 4.71 -12.58 1.28
C ILE A 51 5.99 -13.37 0.92
N ASP A 52 5.84 -14.50 0.22
CA ASP A 52 6.96 -15.34 -0.21
C ASP A 52 7.91 -14.59 -1.17
N GLN A 53 7.35 -13.81 -2.11
CA GLN A 53 8.14 -12.98 -3.01
C GLN A 53 8.94 -11.91 -2.26
N PHE A 54 8.34 -11.29 -1.24
CA PHE A 54 9.05 -10.31 -0.43
C PHE A 54 10.16 -10.96 0.41
N ALA A 55 9.89 -12.11 1.02
CA ALA A 55 10.89 -12.91 1.73
C ALA A 55 12.08 -13.24 0.82
N ALA A 56 11.79 -13.72 -0.40
CA ALA A 56 12.82 -14.09 -1.36
C ALA A 56 13.74 -12.94 -1.79
N VAL A 57 13.19 -11.71 -1.99
CA VAL A 57 14.02 -10.57 -2.43
C VAL A 57 14.75 -9.89 -1.28
N THR A 58 14.28 -10.02 -0.04
CA THR A 58 14.88 -9.38 1.13
C THR A 58 15.77 -10.30 1.96
N GLY A 59 15.61 -11.62 1.78
CA GLY A 59 16.27 -12.63 2.62
C GLY A 59 15.64 -12.77 4.02
N ASP A 60 14.48 -12.15 4.28
CA ASP A 60 13.75 -12.31 5.54
C ASP A 60 12.76 -13.47 5.41
N ASP A 61 13.27 -14.68 5.59
CA ASP A 61 12.55 -15.96 5.47
C ASP A 61 12.13 -16.54 6.83
N GLN A 62 11.92 -15.69 7.84
CA GLN A 62 11.48 -16.13 9.16
C GLN A 62 10.18 -16.95 9.01
N TRP A 63 10.10 -18.08 9.74
CA TRP A 63 9.00 -19.03 9.64
C TRP A 63 7.59 -18.44 9.82
N ILE A 64 7.44 -17.36 10.58
CA ILE A 64 6.17 -16.67 10.75
C ILE A 64 5.62 -16.10 9.44
N HIS A 65 6.46 -15.95 8.41
CA HIS A 65 6.10 -15.42 7.11
C HIS A 65 5.93 -16.53 6.07
N VAL A 66 6.80 -17.54 6.08
CA VAL A 66 6.94 -18.50 4.95
C VAL A 66 6.57 -19.95 5.27
N ASP A 67 6.24 -20.29 6.51
CA ASP A 67 5.85 -21.65 6.92
C ASP A 67 4.42 -21.67 7.46
N PRO A 68 3.39 -21.91 6.61
CA PRO A 68 2.01 -21.91 7.04
C PRO A 68 1.67 -22.96 8.10
N VAL A 69 2.36 -24.12 8.06
CA VAL A 69 2.10 -25.21 9.02
C VAL A 69 2.59 -24.80 10.41
N ARG A 70 3.80 -24.32 10.51
CA ARG A 70 4.38 -23.85 11.76
C ARG A 70 3.66 -22.60 12.27
N ALA A 71 3.32 -21.66 11.39
CA ALA A 71 2.64 -20.43 11.73
C ALA A 71 1.22 -20.66 12.26
N ALA A 72 0.51 -21.70 11.79
CA ALA A 72 -0.81 -22.06 12.29
C ALA A 72 -0.78 -22.47 13.77
N ALA A 73 0.31 -23.07 14.25
CA ALA A 73 0.52 -23.40 15.64
C ALA A 73 1.15 -22.25 16.46
N GLY A 74 1.51 -21.14 15.81
CA GLY A 74 2.15 -19.98 16.43
C GLY A 74 1.16 -18.96 16.99
N MET A 75 1.69 -17.90 17.59
CA MET A 75 0.89 -16.86 18.28
C MET A 75 -0.09 -16.10 17.38
N PHE A 76 0.13 -16.10 16.06
CA PHE A 76 -0.72 -15.39 15.09
C PHE A 76 -1.79 -16.29 14.46
N GLY A 77 -1.69 -17.63 14.62
CA GLY A 77 -2.63 -18.61 14.06
C GLY A 77 -2.57 -18.77 12.53
N SER A 78 -1.72 -18.03 11.87
CA SER A 78 -1.45 -18.09 10.42
C SER A 78 -0.14 -17.39 10.12
N THR A 79 0.34 -17.48 8.88
CA THR A 79 1.42 -16.60 8.43
C THR A 79 1.00 -15.14 8.45
N VAL A 80 1.97 -14.26 8.68
CA VAL A 80 1.79 -12.81 8.68
C VAL A 80 2.73 -12.15 7.69
N ALA A 81 2.30 -11.03 7.10
CA ALA A 81 3.16 -10.24 6.25
C ALA A 81 4.25 -9.54 7.07
N HIS A 82 5.41 -9.34 6.46
CA HIS A 82 6.45 -8.46 6.98
C HIS A 82 5.91 -7.05 7.14
N GLY A 83 6.26 -6.36 8.21
CA GLY A 83 5.93 -4.95 8.35
C GLY A 83 6.52 -4.12 7.20
N PHE A 84 7.73 -4.43 6.78
CA PHE A 84 8.39 -3.79 5.63
C PHE A 84 7.72 -4.11 4.29
N LEU A 85 7.07 -5.27 4.11
CA LEU A 85 6.22 -5.50 2.93
C LEU A 85 5.07 -4.50 2.91
N THR A 86 4.35 -4.33 4.03
CA THR A 86 3.25 -3.36 4.14
C THR A 86 3.72 -1.94 3.82
N LEU A 87 4.87 -1.53 4.33
CA LEU A 87 5.48 -0.23 4.03
C LEU A 87 5.86 -0.10 2.54
N SER A 88 6.42 -1.14 1.95
CA SER A 88 6.85 -1.15 0.53
C SER A 88 5.68 -1.05 -0.45
N LEU A 89 4.43 -1.22 0.00
CA LEU A 89 3.22 -1.02 -0.81
C LEU A 89 2.78 0.44 -0.91
N LEU A 90 3.41 1.39 -0.23
CA LEU A 90 3.06 2.81 -0.31
C LEU A 90 2.95 3.33 -1.75
N PRO A 91 3.87 3.04 -2.69
CA PRO A 91 3.74 3.49 -4.08
C PRO A 91 2.50 2.91 -4.79
N LEU A 92 2.12 1.66 -4.47
CA LEU A 92 0.92 1.04 -5.00
C LEU A 92 -0.35 1.73 -4.47
N PHE A 93 -0.41 2.02 -3.18
CA PHE A 93 -1.50 2.73 -2.55
C PHE A 93 -1.63 4.17 -3.06
N ILE A 94 -0.53 4.91 -3.20
CA ILE A 94 -0.53 6.27 -3.76
C ILE A 94 -1.15 6.25 -5.16
N ARG A 95 -0.74 5.33 -6.02
CA ARG A 95 -1.19 5.25 -7.42
C ARG A 95 -2.70 5.02 -7.56
N SER A 96 -3.34 4.32 -6.62
CA SER A 96 -4.80 4.12 -6.60
C SER A 96 -5.56 5.19 -5.82
N SER A 97 -4.86 6.01 -5.04
CA SER A 97 -5.44 7.05 -4.18
C SER A 97 -5.55 8.40 -4.89
N HIS A 98 -4.44 8.92 -5.37
CA HIS A 98 -4.39 10.24 -5.98
C HIS A 98 -3.27 10.38 -7.01
N LYS A 99 -3.43 11.37 -7.90
CA LYS A 99 -2.45 11.76 -8.92
C LYS A 99 -2.25 13.26 -8.88
N VAL A 100 -1.00 13.70 -9.05
CA VAL A 100 -0.64 15.12 -9.23
C VAL A 100 -0.11 15.30 -10.65
N ASN A 101 -0.80 16.11 -11.45
CA ASN A 101 -0.37 16.44 -12.80
C ASN A 101 0.77 17.47 -12.74
N GLY A 102 1.58 17.54 -13.84
CA GLY A 102 2.68 18.50 -13.97
C GLY A 102 3.98 18.10 -13.25
N ALA A 103 3.97 17.08 -12.38
CA ALA A 103 5.20 16.53 -11.84
C ALA A 103 5.88 15.63 -12.88
N ARG A 104 7.13 15.93 -13.25
CA ARG A 104 7.96 15.10 -14.15
C ARG A 104 8.48 13.86 -13.44
N MET A 105 8.77 13.97 -12.16
CA MET A 105 9.36 12.91 -11.36
C MET A 105 8.86 12.98 -9.91
N SER A 106 8.59 11.81 -9.31
CA SER A 106 8.31 11.64 -7.89
C SER A 106 9.34 10.72 -7.27
N VAL A 107 9.91 11.13 -6.15
CA VAL A 107 10.94 10.37 -5.42
C VAL A 107 10.48 10.10 -3.99
N ASN A 108 10.56 8.85 -3.57
CA ASN A 108 10.48 8.49 -2.15
C ASN A 108 11.80 8.91 -1.50
N TYR A 109 11.79 10.05 -0.79
CA TYR A 109 13.00 10.60 -0.21
C TYR A 109 13.35 9.97 1.13
N GLY A 110 12.33 9.63 1.92
CA GLY A 110 12.54 9.00 3.22
C GLY A 110 11.27 8.88 4.04
N LEU A 111 11.47 8.62 5.32
CA LEU A 111 10.43 8.45 6.33
C LEU A 111 10.91 9.08 7.64
N ASN A 112 10.08 9.90 8.28
CA ASN A 112 10.38 10.46 9.60
C ASN A 112 10.05 9.47 10.71
N ARG A 113 8.90 8.79 10.59
CA ARG A 113 8.40 7.81 11.56
C ARG A 113 7.77 6.64 10.84
N VAL A 114 7.96 5.43 11.41
CA VAL A 114 7.22 4.23 10.99
C VAL A 114 6.91 3.39 12.22
N ARG A 115 5.68 2.87 12.31
CA ARG A 115 5.26 1.88 13.31
C ARG A 115 4.33 0.86 12.66
N PHE A 116 4.40 -0.38 13.13
CA PHE A 116 3.56 -1.50 12.74
C PHE A 116 2.74 -1.96 13.96
N PRO A 117 1.63 -1.27 14.30
CA PRO A 117 0.93 -1.49 15.56
C PRO A 117 0.18 -2.81 15.65
N ALA A 118 -0.14 -3.43 14.50
CA ALA A 118 -0.86 -4.71 14.45
C ALA A 118 -0.32 -5.60 13.31
N PRO A 119 -0.38 -6.94 13.47
CA PRO A 119 0.03 -7.87 12.42
C PRO A 119 -0.94 -7.86 11.24
N VAL A 120 -0.42 -8.27 10.08
CA VAL A 120 -1.18 -8.48 8.85
C VAL A 120 -1.20 -9.99 8.54
N PRO A 121 -2.22 -10.75 9.00
CA PRO A 121 -2.39 -12.14 8.60
C PRO A 121 -2.48 -12.29 7.09
N VAL A 122 -2.04 -13.43 6.58
CA VAL A 122 -2.21 -13.80 5.17
C VAL A 122 -3.68 -13.66 4.75
N ASN A 123 -3.92 -13.27 3.48
CA ASN A 123 -5.23 -12.99 2.90
C ASN A 123 -5.97 -11.76 3.47
N SER A 124 -5.29 -10.95 4.30
CA SER A 124 -5.84 -9.66 4.71
C SER A 124 -5.99 -8.71 3.53
N ARG A 125 -7.01 -7.85 3.58
CA ARG A 125 -7.16 -6.72 2.67
C ARG A 125 -6.70 -5.44 3.36
N LEU A 126 -5.84 -4.68 2.71
CA LEU A 126 -5.27 -3.43 3.23
C LEU A 126 -5.67 -2.24 2.36
N ARG A 127 -5.86 -1.08 2.98
CA ARG A 127 -6.12 0.20 2.33
C ARG A 127 -5.36 1.30 3.07
N ALA A 128 -4.86 2.29 2.34
CA ALA A 128 -4.11 3.40 2.92
C ALA A 128 -4.89 4.73 2.81
N HIS A 129 -4.85 5.50 3.89
CA HIS A 129 -5.34 6.87 3.98
C HIS A 129 -4.15 7.82 4.00
N PHE A 130 -4.24 8.90 3.25
CA PHE A 130 -3.19 9.89 3.10
C PHE A 130 -3.66 11.26 3.58
N LYS A 131 -2.89 11.87 4.49
CA LYS A 131 -3.10 13.23 4.99
C LYS A 131 -1.82 14.04 4.79
N LEU A 132 -1.92 15.16 4.12
CA LEU A 132 -0.78 16.04 3.90
C LEU A 132 -0.45 16.79 5.20
N LEU A 133 0.78 16.66 5.69
CA LEU A 133 1.24 17.35 6.90
C LEU A 133 2.03 18.61 6.58
N ALA A 134 2.85 18.58 5.53
CA ALA A 134 3.66 19.73 5.14
C ALA A 134 3.86 19.82 3.63
N PHE A 135 4.01 21.04 3.15
CA PHE A 135 4.35 21.41 1.77
C PHE A 135 5.55 22.35 1.83
N GLU A 136 6.72 21.87 1.43
CA GLU A 136 7.99 22.59 1.58
C GLU A 136 8.62 22.80 0.20
N PRO A 137 8.68 24.05 -0.32
CA PRO A 137 9.39 24.32 -1.57
C PRO A 137 10.87 23.92 -1.47
N ILE A 138 11.37 23.27 -2.53
CA ILE A 138 12.79 22.92 -2.70
C ILE A 138 13.25 23.36 -4.07
N GLU A 139 14.56 23.34 -4.32
CA GLU A 139 15.09 23.63 -5.64
C GLU A 139 14.55 22.63 -6.69
N GLY A 140 13.92 23.16 -7.75
CA GLY A 140 13.32 22.37 -8.83
C GLY A 140 12.04 21.60 -8.47
N GLY A 141 11.41 21.87 -7.31
CA GLY A 141 10.20 21.14 -6.94
C GLY A 141 9.68 21.43 -5.54
N VAL A 142 9.04 20.42 -4.96
CA VAL A 142 8.46 20.49 -3.61
C VAL A 142 8.71 19.20 -2.84
N GLN A 143 8.95 19.32 -1.55
CA GLN A 143 8.94 18.23 -0.59
C GLN A 143 7.58 18.18 0.11
N LEU A 144 6.98 17.01 0.15
CA LEU A 144 5.71 16.74 0.82
C LEU A 144 5.95 15.79 1.98
N ILE A 145 5.43 16.16 3.16
CA ILE A 145 5.37 15.24 4.30
C ILE A 145 3.93 14.77 4.40
N THR A 146 3.73 13.46 4.32
CA THR A 146 2.40 12.85 4.29
C THR A 146 2.29 11.79 5.40
N GLU A 147 1.30 11.95 6.27
CA GLU A 147 0.89 10.89 7.17
C GLU A 147 0.15 9.82 6.38
N VAL A 148 0.60 8.58 6.52
CA VAL A 148 -0.03 7.42 5.90
C VAL A 148 -0.47 6.46 6.98
N THR A 149 -1.78 6.19 7.02
CA THR A 149 -2.38 5.20 7.91
C THR A 149 -2.90 4.04 7.08
N VAL A 150 -2.30 2.86 7.26
CA VAL A 150 -2.75 1.63 6.58
C VAL A 150 -3.68 0.87 7.50
N GLU A 151 -4.91 0.72 7.06
CA GLU A 151 -5.94 -0.08 7.75
C GLU A 151 -6.02 -1.50 7.17
N ARG A 152 -6.46 -2.43 8.01
CA ARG A 152 -6.85 -3.78 7.62
C ARG A 152 -8.38 -3.89 7.73
N GLU A 153 -9.01 -4.44 6.69
CA GLU A 153 -10.46 -4.62 6.64
C GLU A 153 -10.99 -5.30 7.91
N GLY A 154 -12.06 -4.75 8.46
CA GLY A 154 -12.70 -5.26 9.67
C GLY A 154 -11.94 -5.02 10.98
N GLN A 155 -10.88 -4.20 10.98
CA GLN A 155 -10.10 -3.88 12.18
C GLN A 155 -10.04 -2.37 12.40
N THR A 156 -10.06 -1.97 13.68
CA THR A 156 -9.97 -0.56 14.08
C THR A 156 -8.52 -0.10 14.27
N LYS A 157 -7.62 -1.04 14.63
CA LYS A 157 -6.21 -0.73 14.85
C LYS A 157 -5.46 -0.77 13.53
N PRO A 158 -4.73 0.30 13.14
CA PRO A 158 -3.97 0.31 11.91
C PRO A 158 -2.82 -0.72 11.94
N VAL A 159 -2.44 -1.20 10.77
CA VAL A 159 -1.32 -2.15 10.61
C VAL A 159 0.00 -1.45 10.28
N CYS A 160 -0.06 -0.23 9.75
CA CYS A 160 1.11 0.63 9.55
C CYS A 160 0.69 2.09 9.72
N VAL A 161 1.53 2.86 10.41
CA VAL A 161 1.44 4.33 10.45
C VAL A 161 2.82 4.87 10.13
N ALA A 162 2.90 5.73 9.11
CA ALA A 162 4.16 6.30 8.64
C ALA A 162 4.02 7.80 8.33
N GLU A 163 5.09 8.56 8.57
CA GLU A 163 5.28 9.88 7.98
C GLU A 163 6.22 9.75 6.79
N SER A 164 5.66 9.74 5.58
CA SER A 164 6.40 9.63 4.33
C SER A 164 6.88 10.99 3.86
N VAL A 165 8.15 11.07 3.46
CA VAL A 165 8.76 12.25 2.84
C VAL A 165 8.95 11.97 1.35
N GLY A 166 8.14 12.62 0.53
CA GLY A 166 8.20 12.53 -0.92
C GLY A 166 8.66 13.84 -1.54
N ARG A 167 9.34 13.77 -2.69
CA ARG A 167 9.71 14.95 -3.48
C ARG A 167 9.12 14.86 -4.87
N LEU A 168 8.46 15.94 -5.30
CA LEU A 168 7.93 16.10 -6.64
C LEU A 168 8.76 17.15 -7.36
N TYR A 169 9.27 16.84 -8.55
CA TYR A 169 10.07 17.72 -9.40
C TYR A 169 9.25 18.10 -10.65
N SER A 170 9.33 19.37 -11.04
CA SER A 170 8.67 19.94 -12.23
C SER A 170 9.47 19.72 -13.50
#